data_cbf10619fb8119003fecdc436467bd4e
#
_entry.id   cbf10619fb8119003fecdc436467bd4e
#
_cell.length_a   1.000
_cell.length_b   1.000
_cell.length_c   1.000
_cell.angle_alpha   90.00
_cell.angle_beta   90.00
_cell.angle_gamma   90.00
#
_symmetry.space_group_name_H-M   'P 1'
#
loop_
_entity.id
_entity.type
_entity.pdbx_description
1 polymer ?
#
loop_
_entity_poly.entity_id
_entity_poly.type
_entity_poly.pdbx_seq_one_letter_code
_entity_poly.pdbx_strand_id
1 'polypeptide(L)'
;MDKSILITGCSSGLGYDAAHGLRKRGWRVFATCRNELDCERLRKEGLESFKLDYDDSDSIKLAVQYVVNNNNGVLGALFNNGAFACPGAVEDLPRDALRAIFETNFFGYHELTTEIIPLMRAQGYGRIINCSSVLGIVPLKWRGAYNATKFALEGLTQTLRLEMRGSPVEVILLNPGPVTSKIRENSIPHFEKWINWGNSVWAD
;
A
#
# COMPACT_ATOMS: atom_id res chain seq x y z
N MET A 1 -3.02 -6.82 22.96
CA MET A 1 -2.94 -6.80 21.49
C MET A 1 -1.64 -7.45 21.07
N ASP A 2 -1.70 -8.40 20.17
CA ASP A 2 -0.52 -9.04 19.60
C ASP A 2 0.35 -8.01 18.86
N LYS A 3 1.68 -8.09 19.04
CA LYS A 3 2.64 -7.20 18.38
C LYS A 3 3.10 -7.76 17.03
N SER A 4 2.13 -8.09 16.17
CA SER A 4 2.38 -8.50 14.78
C SER A 4 1.82 -7.49 13.80
N ILE A 5 2.48 -7.34 12.66
CA ILE A 5 2.06 -6.42 11.62
C ILE A 5 2.42 -6.97 10.23
N LEU A 6 1.45 -6.90 9.31
CA LEU A 6 1.65 -7.10 7.88
C LEU A 6 1.89 -5.73 7.22
N ILE A 7 3.01 -5.57 6.54
CA ILE A 7 3.38 -4.33 5.86
C ILE A 7 3.58 -4.61 4.37
N THR A 8 2.93 -3.85 3.52
CA THR A 8 3.08 -4.00 2.07
C THR A 8 4.05 -2.96 1.48
N GLY A 9 4.70 -3.31 0.36
CA GLY A 9 5.62 -2.40 -0.32
C GLY A 9 6.88 -2.10 0.47
N CYS A 10 7.51 -3.13 1.04
CA CYS A 10 8.70 -3.01 1.88
C CYS A 10 10.03 -2.99 1.10
N SER A 11 10.01 -2.98 -0.24
CA SER A 11 11.25 -2.95 -1.02
C SER A 11 12.08 -1.68 -0.84
N SER A 12 11.45 -0.56 -0.46
CA SER A 12 12.12 0.71 -0.21
C SER A 12 11.22 1.71 0.55
N GLY A 13 11.77 2.85 0.96
CA GLY A 13 11.03 3.99 1.51
C GLY A 13 10.27 3.67 2.80
N LEU A 14 9.05 4.22 2.94
CA LEU A 14 8.27 4.15 4.18
C LEU A 14 8.02 2.72 4.67
N GLY A 15 7.68 1.80 3.75
CA GLY A 15 7.44 0.39 4.13
C GLY A 15 8.70 -0.30 4.64
N TYR A 16 9.84 -0.05 3.99
CA TYR A 16 11.14 -0.56 4.42
C TYR A 16 11.53 -0.03 5.81
N ASP A 17 11.46 1.28 6.00
CA ASP A 17 11.82 1.92 7.26
C ASP A 17 10.87 1.50 8.40
N ALA A 18 9.57 1.38 8.12
CA ALA A 18 8.59 0.90 9.07
C ALA A 18 8.86 -0.56 9.47
N ALA A 19 9.18 -1.43 8.52
CA ALA A 19 9.48 -2.83 8.79
C ALA A 19 10.68 -2.99 9.72
N HIS A 20 11.79 -2.33 9.41
CA HIS A 20 12.98 -2.36 10.26
C HIS A 20 12.78 -1.66 11.61
N GLY A 21 12.10 -0.51 11.61
CA GLY A 21 11.83 0.27 12.81
C GLY A 21 10.92 -0.45 13.80
N LEU A 22 9.89 -1.13 13.32
CA LEU A 22 8.98 -1.90 14.17
C LEU A 22 9.63 -3.19 14.68
N ARG A 23 10.38 -3.90 13.83
CA ARG A 23 11.16 -5.07 14.27
C ARG A 23 12.11 -4.72 15.42
N LYS A 24 12.83 -3.59 15.33
CA LYS A 24 13.71 -3.11 16.40
C LYS A 24 12.96 -2.80 17.70
N ARG A 25 11.65 -2.54 17.63
CA ARG A 25 10.76 -2.33 18.78
C ARG A 25 10.06 -3.59 19.26
N GLY A 26 10.49 -4.76 18.80
CA GLY A 26 9.97 -6.06 19.25
C GLY A 26 8.64 -6.47 18.59
N TRP A 27 8.30 -5.90 17.43
CA TRP A 27 7.19 -6.38 16.63
C TRP A 27 7.61 -7.55 15.74
N ARG A 28 6.73 -8.52 15.59
CA ARG A 28 6.82 -9.49 14.50
C ARG A 28 6.33 -8.82 13.22
N VAL A 29 7.20 -8.69 12.25
CA VAL A 29 6.90 -7.97 11.01
C VAL A 29 6.87 -8.93 9.84
N PHE A 30 5.72 -9.02 9.19
CA PHE A 30 5.51 -9.67 7.91
C PHE A 30 5.69 -8.62 6.82
N ALA A 31 6.89 -8.55 6.26
CA ALA A 31 7.26 -7.55 5.26
C ALA A 31 7.04 -8.09 3.86
N THR A 32 6.22 -7.43 3.03
CA THR A 32 5.96 -7.94 1.68
C THR A 32 6.45 -7.02 0.58
N CYS A 33 6.89 -7.66 -0.52
CA CYS A 33 7.29 -7.01 -1.74
C CYS A 33 6.62 -7.68 -2.94
N ARG A 34 6.48 -6.95 -4.05
CA ARG A 34 5.97 -7.50 -5.31
C ARG A 34 7.00 -8.43 -5.97
N ASN A 35 8.29 -8.12 -5.83
CA ASN A 35 9.39 -8.85 -6.44
C ASN A 35 10.04 -9.79 -5.42
N GLU A 36 10.24 -11.06 -5.80
CA GLU A 36 10.87 -12.07 -4.95
C GLU A 36 12.32 -11.72 -4.57
N LEU A 37 13.08 -11.12 -5.47
CA LEU A 37 14.47 -10.68 -5.17
C LEU A 37 14.50 -9.66 -4.01
N ASP A 38 13.51 -8.78 -3.92
CA ASP A 38 13.39 -7.87 -2.77
C ASP A 38 13.01 -8.61 -1.49
N CYS A 39 12.15 -9.64 -1.57
CA CYS A 39 11.83 -10.49 -0.43
C CYS A 39 13.06 -11.24 0.07
N GLU A 40 13.87 -11.80 -0.82
CA GLU A 40 15.12 -12.46 -0.48
C GLU A 40 16.10 -11.52 0.22
N ARG A 41 16.24 -10.29 -0.26
CA ARG A 41 17.06 -9.25 0.37
C ARG A 41 16.58 -8.96 1.79
N LEU A 42 15.28 -8.75 1.98
CA LEU A 42 14.70 -8.48 3.30
C LEU A 42 14.89 -9.67 4.27
N ARG A 43 14.80 -10.91 3.77
CA ARG A 43 15.09 -12.11 4.58
C ARG A 43 16.55 -12.15 5.03
N LYS A 44 17.50 -11.78 4.15
CA LYS A 44 18.93 -11.64 4.52
C LYS A 44 19.17 -10.54 5.54
N GLU A 45 18.36 -9.50 5.53
CA GLU A 45 18.34 -8.42 6.52
C GLU A 45 17.62 -8.83 7.82
N GLY A 46 17.09 -10.07 7.88
CA GLY A 46 16.47 -10.70 9.03
C GLY A 46 14.99 -10.37 9.23
N LEU A 47 14.29 -9.87 8.23
CA LEU A 47 12.84 -9.71 8.23
C LEU A 47 12.15 -11.00 7.75
N GLU A 48 10.98 -11.31 8.26
CA GLU A 48 10.10 -12.32 7.69
C GLU A 48 9.43 -11.71 6.45
N SER A 49 9.83 -12.19 5.25
CA SER A 49 9.40 -11.55 4.00
C SER A 49 8.96 -12.55 2.95
N PHE A 50 7.90 -12.20 2.23
CA PHE A 50 7.30 -13.00 1.16
C PHE A 50 6.59 -12.11 0.14
N LYS A 51 6.25 -12.70 -1.02
CA LYS A 51 5.62 -11.98 -2.12
C LYS A 51 4.17 -11.60 -1.80
N LEU A 52 3.80 -10.35 -2.11
CA LEU A 52 2.43 -9.87 -2.23
C LEU A 52 2.38 -8.85 -3.37
N ASP A 53 1.54 -9.15 -4.35
CA ASP A 53 1.22 -8.26 -5.45
C ASP A 53 -0.26 -7.84 -5.34
N TYR A 54 -0.52 -6.55 -5.28
CA TYR A 54 -1.88 -6.02 -5.20
C TYR A 54 -2.71 -6.20 -6.47
N ASP A 55 -2.03 -6.39 -7.60
CA ASP A 55 -2.69 -6.59 -8.90
C ASP A 55 -3.07 -8.07 -9.12
N ASP A 56 -2.85 -8.95 -8.12
CA ASP A 56 -3.09 -10.38 -8.17
C ASP A 56 -3.82 -10.85 -6.90
N SER A 57 -5.12 -11.13 -7.02
CA SER A 57 -5.98 -11.60 -5.93
C SER A 57 -5.50 -12.90 -5.30
N ASP A 58 -4.91 -13.82 -6.08
CA ASP A 58 -4.36 -15.06 -5.52
C ASP A 58 -3.12 -14.78 -4.68
N SER A 59 -2.26 -13.84 -5.10
CA SER A 59 -1.13 -13.37 -4.30
C SER A 59 -1.59 -12.77 -2.96
N ILE A 60 -2.67 -11.98 -2.96
CA ILE A 60 -3.26 -11.41 -1.74
C ILE A 60 -3.75 -12.52 -0.80
N LYS A 61 -4.53 -13.48 -1.31
CA LYS A 61 -5.05 -14.62 -0.51
C LYS A 61 -3.92 -15.47 0.08
N LEU A 62 -2.92 -15.79 -0.73
CA LEU A 62 -1.75 -16.55 -0.27
C LEU A 62 -0.98 -15.82 0.84
N ALA A 63 -0.84 -14.50 0.73
CA ALA A 63 -0.21 -13.68 1.76
C ALA A 63 -1.00 -13.70 3.08
N VAL A 64 -2.32 -13.59 3.02
CA VAL A 64 -3.20 -13.69 4.21
C VAL A 64 -3.09 -15.08 4.83
N GLN A 65 -3.17 -16.14 4.04
CA GLN A 65 -3.00 -17.53 4.51
C GLN A 65 -1.63 -17.74 5.17
N TYR A 66 -0.57 -17.18 4.59
CA TYR A 66 0.75 -17.26 5.18
C TYR A 66 0.79 -16.65 6.58
N VAL A 67 0.24 -15.44 6.76
CA VAL A 67 0.16 -14.77 8.08
C VAL A 67 -0.65 -15.60 9.07
N VAL A 68 -1.84 -16.07 8.68
CA VAL A 68 -2.72 -16.88 9.54
C VAL A 68 -2.01 -18.15 10.00
N ASN A 69 -1.38 -18.89 9.09
CA ASN A 69 -0.71 -20.17 9.39
C ASN A 69 0.54 -20.00 10.26
N ASN A 70 1.25 -18.89 10.12
CA ASN A 70 2.51 -18.65 10.82
C ASN A 70 2.39 -17.80 12.08
N ASN A 71 1.20 -17.24 12.38
CA ASN A 71 0.98 -16.38 13.55
C ASN A 71 -0.24 -16.83 14.41
N ASN A 72 -0.46 -18.13 14.53
CA ASN A 72 -1.52 -18.70 15.35
C ASN A 72 -2.92 -18.12 15.07
N GLY A 73 -3.20 -17.76 13.82
CA GLY A 73 -4.48 -17.19 13.42
C GLY A 73 -4.74 -15.78 13.91
N VAL A 74 -3.72 -14.98 14.22
CA VAL A 74 -3.88 -13.59 14.68
C VAL A 74 -3.03 -12.62 13.88
N LEU A 75 -3.44 -11.34 13.82
CA LEU A 75 -2.67 -10.25 13.26
C LEU A 75 -3.02 -8.93 13.98
N GLY A 76 -2.05 -8.32 14.66
CA GLY A 76 -2.26 -7.09 15.42
C GLY A 76 -2.51 -5.87 14.54
N ALA A 77 -1.81 -5.74 13.41
CA ALA A 77 -1.97 -4.60 12.51
C ALA A 77 -1.76 -4.95 11.03
N LEU A 78 -2.40 -4.20 10.16
CA LEU A 78 -2.16 -4.15 8.72
C LEU A 78 -1.69 -2.74 8.34
N PHE A 79 -0.58 -2.64 7.61
CA PHE A 79 -0.13 -1.39 7.01
C PHE A 79 -0.12 -1.52 5.49
N ASN A 80 -1.19 -1.07 4.85
CA ASN A 80 -1.29 -0.89 3.42
C ASN A 80 -0.43 0.30 3.00
N ASN A 81 0.74 0.04 2.40
CA ASN A 81 1.71 1.07 2.01
C ASN A 81 2.17 0.96 0.55
N GLY A 82 2.20 -0.24 -0.02
CA GLY A 82 2.67 -0.47 -1.39
C GLY A 82 1.89 0.34 -2.42
N ALA A 83 2.55 1.25 -3.14
CA ALA A 83 1.92 2.10 -4.14
C ALA A 83 2.96 2.56 -5.17
N PHE A 84 2.47 3.03 -6.33
CA PHE A 84 3.31 3.72 -7.30
C PHE A 84 2.65 5.02 -7.78
N ALA A 85 3.41 5.85 -8.49
CA ALA A 85 2.92 7.06 -9.13
C ALA A 85 3.13 6.98 -10.65
N CYS A 86 2.20 7.56 -11.40
CA CYS A 86 2.31 7.78 -12.84
C CYS A 86 2.17 9.29 -13.07
N PRO A 87 3.29 10.03 -13.22
CA PRO A 87 3.24 11.45 -13.53
C PRO A 87 2.81 11.68 -14.99
N GLY A 88 2.22 12.85 -15.26
CA GLY A 88 1.79 13.26 -16.59
C GLY A 88 0.66 14.27 -16.52
N ALA A 89 0.41 14.97 -17.64
CA ALA A 89 -0.78 15.80 -17.76
C ALA A 89 -2.04 14.91 -17.77
N VAL A 90 -3.14 15.40 -17.20
CA VAL A 90 -4.38 14.61 -17.13
C VAL A 90 -4.89 14.26 -18.51
N GLU A 91 -4.78 15.17 -19.48
CA GLU A 91 -5.18 14.95 -20.87
C GLU A 91 -4.32 13.92 -21.63
N ASP A 92 -3.08 13.68 -21.18
CA ASP A 92 -2.17 12.70 -21.75
C ASP A 92 -2.30 11.30 -21.11
N LEU A 93 -3.09 11.17 -20.02
CA LEU A 93 -3.23 9.91 -19.32
C LEU A 93 -4.18 8.96 -20.05
N PRO A 94 -3.70 7.84 -20.62
CA PRO A 94 -4.58 6.85 -21.20
C PRO A 94 -5.40 6.13 -20.11
N ARG A 95 -6.58 5.63 -20.48
CA ARG A 95 -7.45 4.88 -19.57
C ARG A 95 -6.73 3.72 -18.87
N ASP A 96 -5.84 3.04 -19.57
CA ASP A 96 -5.15 1.87 -19.02
C ASP A 96 -4.09 2.25 -17.97
N ALA A 97 -3.48 3.44 -18.07
CA ALA A 97 -2.64 3.97 -16.99
C ALA A 97 -3.46 4.23 -15.72
N LEU A 98 -4.66 4.81 -15.87
CA LEU A 98 -5.57 5.02 -14.74
C LEU A 98 -6.01 3.69 -14.12
N ARG A 99 -6.38 2.69 -14.94
CA ARG A 99 -6.73 1.36 -14.44
C ARG A 99 -5.59 0.75 -13.65
N ALA A 100 -4.39 0.71 -14.24
CA ALA A 100 -3.22 0.09 -13.61
C ALA A 100 -2.89 0.73 -12.24
N ILE A 101 -2.93 2.06 -12.13
CA ILE A 101 -2.65 2.71 -10.85
C ILE A 101 -3.77 2.50 -9.82
N PHE A 102 -5.04 2.39 -10.26
CA PHE A 102 -6.15 2.07 -9.36
C PHE A 102 -6.09 0.62 -8.87
N GLU A 103 -5.70 -0.35 -9.71
CA GLU A 103 -5.52 -1.75 -9.28
C GLU A 103 -4.58 -1.81 -8.08
N THR A 104 -3.36 -1.28 -8.20
CA THR A 104 -2.39 -1.33 -7.11
C THR A 104 -2.76 -0.42 -5.93
N ASN A 105 -3.07 0.86 -6.17
CA ASN A 105 -3.16 1.87 -5.11
C ASN A 105 -4.51 1.91 -4.39
N PHE A 106 -5.53 1.24 -4.93
CA PHE A 106 -6.89 1.31 -4.43
C PHE A 106 -7.54 -0.07 -4.29
N PHE A 107 -7.70 -0.82 -5.39
CA PHE A 107 -8.42 -2.10 -5.36
C PHE A 107 -7.66 -3.15 -4.54
N GLY A 108 -6.36 -3.29 -4.71
CA GLY A 108 -5.56 -4.20 -3.91
C GLY A 108 -5.54 -3.86 -2.41
N TYR A 109 -5.54 -2.55 -2.05
CA TYR A 109 -5.70 -2.12 -0.65
C TYR A 109 -7.05 -2.54 -0.10
N HIS A 110 -8.12 -2.35 -0.88
CA HIS A 110 -9.47 -2.72 -0.50
C HIS A 110 -9.56 -4.22 -0.30
N GLU A 111 -9.12 -5.02 -1.28
CA GLU A 111 -9.18 -6.48 -1.22
C GLU A 111 -8.41 -7.02 0.00
N LEU A 112 -7.16 -6.64 0.20
CA LEU A 112 -6.39 -7.07 1.37
C LEU A 112 -7.06 -6.64 2.68
N THR A 113 -7.63 -5.45 2.73
CA THR A 113 -8.36 -4.95 3.91
C THR A 113 -9.57 -5.81 4.21
N THR A 114 -10.37 -6.17 3.21
CA THR A 114 -11.57 -7.00 3.38
C THR A 114 -11.26 -8.43 3.78
N GLU A 115 -10.13 -8.99 3.33
CA GLU A 115 -9.64 -10.31 3.75
C GLU A 115 -9.16 -10.31 5.23
N ILE A 116 -8.62 -9.20 5.73
CA ILE A 116 -8.07 -9.10 7.09
C ILE A 116 -9.14 -8.73 8.15
N ILE A 117 -10.17 -7.99 7.80
CA ILE A 117 -11.21 -7.54 8.75
C ILE A 117 -11.86 -8.71 9.51
N PRO A 118 -12.28 -9.83 8.88
CA PRO A 118 -12.88 -10.95 9.60
C PRO A 118 -11.95 -11.55 10.66
N LEU A 119 -10.66 -11.66 10.36
CA LEU A 119 -9.64 -12.13 11.28
C LEU A 119 -9.55 -11.21 12.51
N MET A 120 -9.44 -9.90 12.30
CA MET A 120 -9.34 -8.91 13.38
C MET A 120 -10.62 -8.85 14.22
N ARG A 121 -11.78 -9.04 13.62
CA ARG A 121 -13.05 -9.12 14.37
C ARG A 121 -13.12 -10.37 15.23
N ALA A 122 -12.74 -11.52 14.70
CA ALA A 122 -12.76 -12.80 15.42
C ALA A 122 -11.81 -12.79 16.63
N GLN A 123 -10.64 -12.17 16.51
CA GLN A 123 -9.67 -12.06 17.61
C GLN A 123 -10.01 -10.95 18.63
N GLY A 124 -10.97 -10.08 18.34
CA GLY A 124 -11.43 -9.02 19.26
C GLY A 124 -10.56 -7.76 19.29
N TYR A 125 -9.61 -7.59 18.38
CA TYR A 125 -8.78 -6.37 18.20
C TYR A 125 -8.17 -6.33 16.82
N GLY A 126 -7.75 -5.16 16.36
CA GLY A 126 -7.00 -4.98 15.13
C GLY A 126 -6.82 -3.53 14.76
N ARG A 127 -5.80 -3.26 13.96
CA ARG A 127 -5.52 -1.92 13.46
C ARG A 127 -5.17 -1.95 11.99
N ILE A 128 -5.94 -1.25 11.17
CA ILE A 128 -5.72 -1.10 9.73
C ILE A 128 -5.22 0.32 9.46
N ILE A 129 -4.07 0.43 8.84
CA ILE A 129 -3.44 1.70 8.49
C ILE A 129 -3.35 1.76 6.97
N ASN A 130 -4.04 2.71 6.35
CA ASN A 130 -3.96 2.96 4.92
C ASN A 130 -3.04 4.17 4.65
N CYS A 131 -1.95 3.93 3.93
CA CYS A 131 -1.04 4.98 3.51
C CYS A 131 -1.65 5.78 2.36
N SER A 132 -2.27 6.89 2.70
CA SER A 132 -2.71 7.89 1.74
C SER A 132 -1.54 8.83 1.38
N SER A 133 -1.79 10.11 1.31
CA SER A 133 -0.81 11.15 1.02
C SER A 133 -1.42 12.51 1.32
N VAL A 134 -0.60 13.53 1.51
CA VAL A 134 -1.06 14.92 1.37
C VAL A 134 -1.76 15.13 0.01
N LEU A 135 -1.38 14.37 -1.01
CA LEU A 135 -2.01 14.39 -2.34
C LEU A 135 -3.36 13.64 -2.41
N GLY A 136 -3.83 13.10 -1.31
CA GLY A 136 -5.22 12.66 -1.12
C GLY A 136 -6.13 13.76 -0.56
N ILE A 137 -5.56 14.92 -0.22
CA ILE A 137 -6.27 16.06 0.37
C ILE A 137 -6.11 17.31 -0.52
N VAL A 138 -4.90 17.53 -1.08
CA VAL A 138 -4.59 18.67 -1.94
C VAL A 138 -4.02 18.17 -3.27
N PRO A 139 -4.59 18.58 -4.42
CA PRO A 139 -4.08 18.15 -5.73
C PRO A 139 -2.76 18.86 -6.07
N LEU A 140 -1.93 18.18 -6.86
CA LEU A 140 -0.69 18.73 -7.40
C LEU A 140 -0.67 18.52 -8.92
N LYS A 141 -0.20 19.52 -9.66
CA LYS A 141 0.00 19.47 -11.12
C LYS A 141 0.88 18.27 -11.50
N TRP A 142 0.57 17.61 -12.59
CA TRP A 142 1.27 16.43 -13.11
C TRP A 142 1.15 15.16 -12.24
N ARG A 143 0.18 15.11 -11.33
CA ARG A 143 -0.06 13.99 -10.42
C ARG A 143 -1.51 13.48 -10.47
N GLY A 144 -2.24 13.78 -11.56
CA GLY A 144 -3.68 13.50 -11.67
C GLY A 144 -4.03 12.05 -11.37
N ALA A 145 -3.35 11.07 -11.97
CA ALA A 145 -3.61 9.66 -11.72
C ALA A 145 -3.39 9.27 -10.23
N TYR A 146 -2.28 9.71 -9.65
CA TYR A 146 -1.96 9.43 -8.25
C TYR A 146 -2.92 10.16 -7.30
N ASN A 147 -3.20 11.46 -7.54
CA ASN A 147 -4.17 12.21 -6.76
C ASN A 147 -5.52 11.50 -6.73
N ALA A 148 -6.02 11.06 -7.89
CA ALA A 148 -7.30 10.37 -8.00
C ALA A 148 -7.36 9.12 -7.11
N THR A 149 -6.31 8.28 -7.11
CA THR A 149 -6.26 7.09 -6.26
C THR A 149 -6.25 7.44 -4.78
N LYS A 150 -5.52 8.49 -4.37
CA LYS A 150 -5.40 8.87 -2.96
C LYS A 150 -6.65 9.56 -2.45
N PHE A 151 -7.33 10.39 -3.26
CA PHE A 151 -8.65 10.95 -2.92
C PHE A 151 -9.72 9.83 -2.79
N ALA A 152 -9.71 8.85 -3.69
CA ALA A 152 -10.60 7.70 -3.59
C ALA A 152 -10.33 6.89 -2.30
N LEU A 153 -9.05 6.67 -1.96
CA LEU A 153 -8.64 5.97 -0.74
C LEU A 153 -9.07 6.73 0.53
N GLU A 154 -8.98 8.07 0.53
CA GLU A 154 -9.49 8.92 1.62
C GLU A 154 -10.98 8.68 1.85
N GLY A 155 -11.80 8.78 0.81
CA GLY A 155 -13.25 8.60 0.91
C GLY A 155 -13.62 7.20 1.42
N LEU A 156 -13.03 6.15 0.83
CA LEU A 156 -13.29 4.77 1.22
C LEU A 156 -12.86 4.51 2.67
N THR A 157 -11.66 4.95 3.06
CA THR A 157 -11.13 4.70 4.40
C THR A 157 -11.90 5.46 5.48
N GLN A 158 -12.33 6.68 5.21
CA GLN A 158 -13.16 7.45 6.14
C GLN A 158 -14.54 6.80 6.31
N THR A 159 -15.15 6.29 5.25
CA THR A 159 -16.40 5.52 5.32
C THR A 159 -16.22 4.27 6.17
N LEU A 160 -15.19 3.47 5.88
CA LEU A 160 -14.86 2.26 6.66
C LEU A 160 -14.65 2.59 8.14
N ARG A 161 -14.00 3.71 8.47
CA ARG A 161 -13.82 4.18 9.85
C ARG A 161 -15.15 4.45 10.56
N LEU A 162 -16.13 5.01 9.85
CA LEU A 162 -17.47 5.23 10.40
C LEU A 162 -18.21 3.91 10.64
N GLU A 163 -18.11 2.97 9.72
CA GLU A 163 -18.73 1.65 9.80
C GLU A 163 -18.12 0.78 10.91
N MET A 164 -16.83 1.01 11.21
CA MET A 164 -16.10 0.29 12.29
C MET A 164 -16.31 0.88 13.69
N ARG A 165 -17.12 1.93 13.86
CA ARG A 165 -17.44 2.46 15.18
C ARG A 165 -18.11 1.41 16.04
N GLY A 166 -17.58 1.20 17.26
CA GLY A 166 -18.06 0.15 18.18
C GLY A 166 -17.55 -1.26 17.86
N SER A 167 -16.77 -1.45 16.79
CA SER A 167 -16.08 -2.70 16.50
C SER A 167 -14.68 -2.72 17.16
N PRO A 168 -14.07 -3.91 17.33
CA PRO A 168 -12.72 -4.01 17.87
C PRO A 168 -11.62 -3.62 16.86
N VAL A 169 -11.96 -3.16 15.66
CA VAL A 169 -11.02 -2.82 14.57
C VAL A 169 -10.90 -1.32 14.42
N GLU A 170 -9.69 -0.79 14.59
CA GLU A 170 -9.38 0.61 14.38
C GLU A 170 -8.90 0.83 12.93
N VAL A 171 -9.39 1.91 12.30
CA VAL A 171 -9.01 2.27 10.92
C VAL A 171 -8.34 3.65 10.91
N ILE A 172 -7.15 3.73 10.32
CA ILE A 172 -6.26 4.90 10.35
C ILE A 172 -5.87 5.28 8.93
N LEU A 173 -5.90 6.58 8.63
CA LEU A 173 -5.25 7.19 7.48
C LEU A 173 -3.90 7.75 7.90
N LEU A 174 -2.86 7.43 7.15
CA LEU A 174 -1.55 8.05 7.24
C LEU A 174 -1.35 8.91 5.99
N ASN A 175 -1.15 10.22 6.17
CA ASN A 175 -1.03 11.19 5.09
C ASN A 175 0.38 11.78 5.05
N PRO A 176 1.40 11.06 4.53
CA PRO A 176 2.74 11.59 4.43
C PRO A 176 2.79 12.81 3.50
N GLY A 177 3.55 13.81 3.94
CA GLY A 177 4.01 14.90 3.08
C GLY A 177 5.23 14.47 2.24
N PRO A 178 6.05 15.42 1.78
CA PRO A 178 7.30 15.11 1.11
C PRO A 178 8.28 14.42 2.07
N VAL A 179 8.55 13.13 1.79
CA VAL A 179 9.54 12.33 2.53
C VAL A 179 10.57 11.78 1.55
N THR A 180 11.79 11.55 2.03
CA THR A 180 12.82 10.90 1.23
C THR A 180 12.40 9.46 0.93
N SER A 181 12.20 9.15 -0.35
CA SER A 181 11.81 7.82 -0.81
C SER A 181 12.12 7.65 -2.30
N LYS A 182 12.06 6.41 -2.79
CA LYS A 182 12.26 6.10 -4.22
C LYS A 182 11.02 6.26 -5.08
N ILE A 183 9.93 6.84 -4.56
CA ILE A 183 8.67 6.94 -5.32
C ILE A 183 8.81 7.72 -6.63
N ARG A 184 9.68 8.72 -6.68
CA ARG A 184 9.95 9.51 -7.90
C ARG A 184 10.73 8.68 -8.91
N GLU A 185 11.80 8.02 -8.50
CA GLU A 185 12.59 7.12 -9.34
C GLU A 185 11.72 5.98 -9.87
N ASN A 186 10.95 5.35 -8.99
CA ASN A 186 10.03 4.26 -9.33
C ASN A 186 8.87 4.70 -10.24
N SER A 187 8.59 6.01 -10.37
CA SER A 187 7.56 6.52 -11.28
C SER A 187 8.05 6.66 -12.73
N ILE A 188 9.37 6.69 -12.97
CA ILE A 188 9.95 6.87 -14.31
C ILE A 188 9.49 5.79 -15.28
N PRO A 189 9.58 4.47 -14.98
CA PRO A 189 9.11 3.44 -15.89
C PRO A 189 7.61 3.53 -16.22
N HIS A 190 6.80 4.02 -15.28
CA HIS A 190 5.37 4.23 -15.53
C HIS A 190 5.11 5.43 -16.42
N PHE A 191 5.88 6.51 -16.27
CA PHE A 191 5.85 7.65 -17.18
C PHE A 191 6.23 7.21 -18.58
N GLU A 192 7.37 6.57 -18.76
CA GLU A 192 7.87 6.11 -20.07
C GLU A 192 6.92 5.12 -20.76
N LYS A 193 6.27 4.24 -19.97
CA LYS A 193 5.30 3.27 -20.52
C LYS A 193 4.02 3.93 -21.03
N TRP A 194 3.52 4.94 -20.35
CA TRP A 194 2.16 5.42 -20.53
C TRP A 194 2.04 6.79 -21.18
N ILE A 195 3.04 7.66 -21.02
CA ILE A 195 2.97 9.05 -21.45
C ILE A 195 3.85 9.26 -22.67
N ASN A 196 3.24 9.64 -23.80
CA ASN A 196 3.97 10.08 -24.97
C ASN A 196 4.27 11.59 -24.85
N TRP A 197 5.31 11.92 -24.05
CA TRP A 197 5.66 13.30 -23.75
C TRP A 197 5.97 14.12 -25.01
N GLY A 198 6.60 13.53 -26.03
CA GLY A 198 6.94 14.24 -27.29
C GLY A 198 5.73 14.74 -28.07
N ASN A 199 4.53 14.18 -27.82
CA ASN A 199 3.28 14.62 -28.44
C ASN A 199 2.41 15.47 -27.48
N SER A 200 2.88 15.70 -26.25
CA SER A 200 2.16 16.50 -25.29
C SER A 200 2.23 17.98 -25.66
N VAL A 201 1.13 18.71 -25.47
CA VAL A 201 1.12 20.18 -25.56
C VAL A 201 1.96 20.84 -24.45
N TRP A 202 2.45 20.05 -23.50
CA TRP A 202 3.24 20.49 -22.36
C TRP A 202 4.74 20.15 -22.49
N ALA A 203 5.17 19.67 -23.67
CA ALA A 203 6.55 19.24 -23.90
C ALA A 203 7.54 20.40 -24.01
N ASP A 204 7.09 21.64 -24.25
CA ASP A 204 7.88 22.87 -24.40
C ASP A 204 8.27 23.53 -23.06
#